data_00c2a106d847e347bf6363274f22132f
#
_entry.id   00c2a106d847e347bf6363274f22132f
#
_cell.length_a   1.000
_cell.length_b   1.000
_cell.length_c   1.000
_cell.angle_alpha   90.00
_cell.angle_beta   90.00
_cell.angle_gamma   90.00
#
_symmetry.space_group_name_H-M   'P 1'
#
loop_
_entity.id
_entity.type
_entity.pdbx_description
1 polymer ?
#
loop_
_entity_poly.entity_id
_entity_poly.type
_entity_poly.pdbx_seq_one_letter_code
_entity_poly.pdbx_strand_id
1 'polypeptide(L)'
;GRKNFCLMSPISYAGKQRKSVNARFIYAIAIDLDGIKEEINLKTLFRQIERTDYLLENQVYLGLPAPSYLVSSGTGLHLYYVLEKPIPLFRNIAEQLEILKRRLTWQAWTQGASELHDNIQYESLFQGFRIVGTVTKAGDITRAFKFGDCKKYTIEELNRNVPKEYRVKSIVYKSDLTLSEAKEKYPEWYQKRIVEKQKKGTWTCHRGLYDWWIRKIRDGATQGHRYWCILTLASYAKKCGISYDELVSDSIGLIDFLNTRGDAFTIDDVMKALEAYNDEYITYPIDTIVARTDIKIEKNKRNGRKQK
;
A
#
# COMPACT_ATOMS: atom_id res chain seq x y z
N GLY A 1 -25.71 -18.30 7.23
CA GLY A 1 -25.84 -16.89 6.84
C GLY A 1 -24.58 -16.12 7.09
N ARG A 2 -24.11 -15.39 6.12
CA ARG A 2 -22.87 -14.60 6.20
C ARG A 2 -23.13 -13.32 7.00
N LYS A 3 -22.98 -13.39 8.32
CA LYS A 3 -23.19 -12.26 9.24
C LYS A 3 -21.95 -11.37 9.42
N ASN A 4 -20.83 -11.68 8.76
CA ASN A 4 -19.57 -10.98 9.01
C ASN A 4 -19.43 -9.72 8.14
N PHE A 5 -18.96 -8.65 8.77
CA PHE A 5 -18.53 -7.44 8.10
C PHE A 5 -17.23 -7.72 7.33
N CYS A 6 -17.28 -7.66 6.01
CA CYS A 6 -16.11 -7.87 5.16
C CYS A 6 -15.93 -6.71 4.19
N LEU A 7 -14.68 -6.31 3.99
CA LEU A 7 -14.28 -5.28 3.03
C LEU A 7 -13.37 -5.85 1.96
N MET A 8 -13.52 -5.35 0.75
CA MET A 8 -12.60 -5.54 -0.36
C MET A 8 -12.02 -4.19 -0.79
N SER A 9 -10.90 -4.21 -1.47
CA SER A 9 -10.34 -3.02 -2.10
C SER A 9 -10.14 -3.29 -3.59
N PRO A 10 -10.42 -2.33 -4.48
CA PRO A 10 -10.08 -2.43 -5.90
C PRO A 10 -8.58 -2.30 -6.16
N ILE A 11 -7.75 -2.55 -5.16
CA ILE A 11 -6.30 -2.40 -5.17
C ILE A 11 -5.67 -3.71 -4.71
N SER A 12 -4.61 -4.16 -5.40
CA SER A 12 -3.76 -5.26 -4.91
C SER A 12 -2.67 -4.73 -3.98
N TYR A 13 -2.34 -5.53 -2.97
CA TYR A 13 -1.33 -5.20 -1.96
C TYR A 13 -0.27 -6.29 -1.89
N ALA A 14 0.98 -5.88 -1.65
CA ALA A 14 2.03 -6.82 -1.28
C ALA A 14 1.92 -7.14 0.22
N GLY A 15 1.91 -8.43 0.55
CA GLY A 15 1.77 -8.89 1.93
C GLY A 15 0.33 -8.82 2.46
N LYS A 16 0.19 -8.97 3.78
CA LYS A 16 -1.10 -9.16 4.45
C LYS A 16 -1.79 -7.88 4.91
N GLN A 17 -1.14 -6.72 4.80
CA GLN A 17 -1.66 -5.46 5.33
C GLN A 17 -2.09 -4.50 4.23
N ARG A 18 -3.32 -4.02 4.32
CA ARG A 18 -3.88 -2.98 3.46
C ARG A 18 -3.37 -1.58 3.88
N LYS A 19 -2.10 -1.30 3.58
CA LYS A 19 -1.48 0.03 3.76
C LYS A 19 -1.08 0.59 2.41
N SER A 20 -1.13 1.91 2.22
CA SER A 20 -0.76 2.59 0.97
C SER A 20 0.64 2.22 0.48
N VAL A 21 1.60 2.05 1.40
CA VAL A 21 2.98 1.63 1.07
C VAL A 21 3.07 0.22 0.48
N ASN A 22 2.06 -0.62 0.73
CA ASN A 22 1.97 -1.99 0.23
C ASN A 22 1.16 -2.08 -1.06
N ALA A 23 0.46 -1.02 -1.45
CA ALA A 23 -0.33 -1.00 -2.67
C ALA A 23 0.55 -1.20 -3.91
N ARG A 24 0.05 -1.96 -4.89
CA ARG A 24 0.76 -2.30 -6.11
C ARG A 24 0.04 -1.85 -7.36
N PHE A 25 -1.19 -2.27 -7.54
CA PHE A 25 -2.00 -1.95 -8.72
C PHE A 25 -3.42 -1.60 -8.31
N ILE A 26 -4.02 -0.64 -9.01
CA ILE A 26 -5.44 -0.34 -8.93
C ILE A 26 -6.15 -0.91 -10.16
N TYR A 27 -7.31 -1.50 -9.93
CA TYR A 27 -8.14 -2.17 -10.96
C TYR A 27 -9.43 -1.41 -11.24
N ALA A 28 -9.89 -0.59 -10.30
CA ALA A 28 -11.05 0.27 -10.46
C ALA A 28 -10.93 1.51 -9.56
N ILE A 29 -11.44 2.64 -10.02
CA ILE A 29 -11.74 3.78 -9.15
C ILE A 29 -13.13 3.51 -8.56
N ALA A 30 -13.24 3.59 -7.24
CA ALA A 30 -14.51 3.40 -6.56
C ALA A 30 -14.85 4.64 -5.72
N ILE A 31 -16.11 5.06 -5.79
CA ILE A 31 -16.66 6.22 -5.06
C ILE A 31 -17.73 5.68 -4.13
N ASP A 32 -17.75 6.15 -2.89
CA ASP A 32 -18.84 5.94 -1.94
C ASP A 32 -19.78 7.15 -1.99
N LEU A 33 -21.06 6.89 -2.17
CA LEU A 33 -22.13 7.89 -2.17
C LEU A 33 -23.16 7.49 -1.13
N ASP A 34 -23.10 8.13 0.03
CA ASP A 34 -24.05 7.94 1.12
C ASP A 34 -25.22 8.95 1.02
N GLY A 35 -26.26 8.71 1.83
CA GLY A 35 -27.41 9.60 1.91
C GLY A 35 -28.42 9.44 0.79
N ILE A 36 -28.49 8.25 0.19
CA ILE A 36 -29.57 7.88 -0.75
C ILE A 36 -30.72 7.32 0.06
N LYS A 37 -31.78 8.11 0.22
CA LYS A 37 -32.96 7.73 1.01
C LYS A 37 -34.18 7.47 0.14
N GLU A 38 -34.31 8.20 -0.95
CA GLU A 38 -35.49 8.21 -1.78
C GLU A 38 -35.17 7.92 -3.25
N GLU A 39 -36.18 7.49 -4.00
CA GLU A 39 -36.07 7.25 -5.44
C GLU A 39 -35.61 8.50 -6.21
N ILE A 40 -35.96 9.68 -5.74
CA ILE A 40 -35.56 10.95 -6.36
C ILE A 40 -34.05 11.13 -6.35
N ASN A 41 -33.34 10.64 -5.30
CA ASN A 41 -31.89 10.70 -5.23
C ASN A 41 -31.26 9.87 -6.36
N LEU A 42 -31.79 8.65 -6.59
CA LEU A 42 -31.35 7.78 -7.71
C LEU A 42 -31.64 8.41 -9.06
N LYS A 43 -32.84 8.99 -9.26
CA LYS A 43 -33.19 9.67 -10.50
C LYS A 43 -32.26 10.85 -10.78
N THR A 44 -31.90 11.60 -9.75
CA THR A 44 -30.96 12.72 -9.89
C THR A 44 -29.55 12.24 -10.24
N LEU A 45 -29.05 11.19 -9.58
CA LEU A 45 -27.77 10.56 -9.90
C LEU A 45 -27.73 10.08 -11.35
N PHE A 46 -28.77 9.37 -11.81
CA PHE A 46 -28.83 8.85 -13.18
C PHE A 46 -28.89 9.97 -14.23
N ARG A 47 -29.58 11.06 -13.96
CA ARG A 47 -29.58 12.24 -14.83
C ARG A 47 -28.18 12.86 -14.96
N GLN A 48 -27.36 12.84 -13.91
CA GLN A 48 -25.97 13.30 -13.98
C GLN A 48 -25.09 12.38 -14.82
N ILE A 49 -25.32 11.07 -14.76
CA ILE A 49 -24.63 10.10 -15.58
C ILE A 49 -24.99 10.26 -17.07
N GLU A 50 -26.23 10.60 -17.38
CA GLU A 50 -26.71 10.80 -18.75
C GLU A 50 -26.25 12.13 -19.37
N ARG A 51 -25.89 13.12 -18.53
CA ARG A 51 -25.39 14.41 -19.03
C ARG A 51 -23.98 14.25 -19.55
N THR A 52 -23.73 14.80 -20.75
CA THR A 52 -22.38 14.92 -21.28
C THR A 52 -21.74 16.19 -20.74
N ASP A 53 -21.89 17.30 -21.44
CA ASP A 53 -21.38 18.60 -21.04
C ASP A 53 -22.51 19.62 -21.10
N TYR A 54 -22.63 20.50 -20.14
CA TYR A 54 -23.56 21.62 -20.22
C TYR A 54 -22.92 22.90 -19.68
N LEU A 55 -23.32 24.03 -20.24
CA LEU A 55 -22.90 25.35 -19.81
C LEU A 55 -23.98 25.96 -18.90
N LEU A 56 -23.60 26.35 -17.69
CA LEU A 56 -24.41 27.12 -16.77
C LEU A 56 -23.59 28.34 -16.38
N GLU A 57 -24.12 29.54 -16.65
CA GLU A 57 -23.48 30.81 -16.26
C GLU A 57 -22.00 30.93 -16.67
N ASN A 58 -21.65 30.53 -17.89
CA ASN A 58 -20.29 30.48 -18.42
C ASN A 58 -19.32 29.46 -17.76
N GLN A 59 -19.82 28.53 -16.97
CA GLN A 59 -19.06 27.43 -16.45
C GLN A 59 -19.42 26.12 -17.15
N VAL A 60 -18.40 25.36 -17.54
CA VAL A 60 -18.58 24.01 -18.11
C VAL A 60 -18.74 23.02 -16.96
N TYR A 61 -19.94 22.45 -16.84
CA TYR A 61 -20.19 21.33 -15.94
C TYR A 61 -20.06 20.03 -16.70
N LEU A 62 -19.14 19.18 -16.26
CA LEU A 62 -18.92 17.88 -16.85
C LEU A 62 -19.82 16.85 -16.17
N GLY A 63 -20.49 16.03 -16.96
CA GLY A 63 -21.30 14.93 -16.47
C GLY A 63 -20.48 13.87 -15.74
N LEU A 64 -21.14 13.10 -14.88
CA LEU A 64 -20.52 11.95 -14.24
C LEU A 64 -20.42 10.80 -15.25
N PRO A 65 -19.25 10.13 -15.40
CA PRO A 65 -19.14 8.96 -16.28
C PRO A 65 -20.05 7.84 -15.77
N ALA A 66 -20.61 7.04 -16.67
CA ALA A 66 -21.43 5.89 -16.31
C ALA A 66 -20.58 4.85 -15.54
N PRO A 67 -20.94 4.45 -14.31
CA PRO A 67 -20.18 3.45 -13.59
C PRO A 67 -20.26 2.08 -14.28
N SER A 68 -19.21 1.27 -14.16
CA SER A 68 -19.26 -0.11 -14.65
C SER A 68 -20.21 -0.95 -13.79
N TYR A 69 -20.20 -0.72 -12.49
CA TYR A 69 -21.04 -1.39 -11.49
C TYR A 69 -21.51 -0.40 -10.43
N LEU A 70 -22.72 -0.64 -9.94
CA LEU A 70 -23.25 -0.04 -8.73
C LEU A 70 -23.36 -1.14 -7.66
N VAL A 71 -22.98 -0.81 -6.43
CA VAL A 71 -23.10 -1.72 -5.30
C VAL A 71 -23.90 -1.06 -4.19
N SER A 72 -25.02 -1.65 -3.77
CA SER A 72 -25.79 -1.13 -2.64
C SER A 72 -25.02 -1.38 -1.33
N SER A 73 -24.75 -0.33 -0.57
CA SER A 73 -24.04 -0.39 0.72
C SER A 73 -24.97 -0.31 1.95
N GLY A 74 -26.26 -0.28 1.72
CA GLY A 74 -27.31 -0.04 2.70
C GLY A 74 -27.99 1.29 2.40
N THR A 75 -27.60 2.37 3.04
CA THR A 75 -28.11 3.74 2.83
C THR A 75 -27.41 4.50 1.70
N GLY A 76 -26.53 3.84 0.96
CA GLY A 76 -25.71 4.45 -0.09
C GLY A 76 -25.41 3.49 -1.24
N LEU A 77 -24.62 4.00 -2.17
CA LEU A 77 -24.13 3.29 -3.35
C LEU A 77 -22.62 3.44 -3.49
N HIS A 78 -21.95 2.36 -3.83
CA HIS A 78 -20.59 2.43 -4.35
C HIS A 78 -20.65 2.43 -5.89
N LEU A 79 -20.02 3.42 -6.52
CA LEU A 79 -19.89 3.52 -7.97
C LEU A 79 -18.49 3.01 -8.36
N TYR A 80 -18.42 1.97 -9.18
CA TYR A 80 -17.16 1.40 -9.64
C TYR A 80 -16.90 1.74 -11.09
N TYR A 81 -15.74 2.33 -11.36
CA TYR A 81 -15.20 2.58 -12.69
C TYR A 81 -14.05 1.60 -12.92
N VAL A 82 -14.35 0.47 -13.53
CA VAL A 82 -13.38 -0.59 -13.78
C VAL A 82 -12.40 -0.14 -14.86
N LEU A 83 -11.10 -0.30 -14.61
CA LEU A 83 -10.06 0.06 -15.56
C LEU A 83 -9.83 -1.07 -16.57
N GLU A 84 -9.57 -0.73 -17.84
CA GLU A 84 -9.21 -1.72 -18.87
C GLU A 84 -7.93 -2.47 -18.52
N LYS A 85 -6.94 -1.75 -17.97
CA LYS A 85 -5.67 -2.30 -17.52
C LYS A 85 -5.35 -1.81 -16.11
N PRO A 86 -4.81 -2.69 -15.25
CA PRO A 86 -4.36 -2.27 -13.94
C PRO A 86 -3.28 -1.21 -14.01
N ILE A 87 -3.37 -0.19 -13.16
CA ILE A 87 -2.40 0.90 -13.11
C ILE A 87 -1.46 0.70 -11.92
N PRO A 88 -0.12 0.75 -12.11
CA PRO A 88 0.81 0.64 -11.00
C PRO A 88 0.74 1.87 -10.10
N LEU A 89 0.59 1.64 -8.79
CA LEU A 89 0.44 2.70 -7.78
C LEU A 89 1.80 3.19 -7.27
N PHE A 90 2.61 3.79 -8.15
CA PHE A 90 3.71 4.63 -7.69
C PHE A 90 3.16 5.88 -7.02
N ARG A 91 3.92 6.47 -6.11
CA ARG A 91 3.45 7.58 -5.28
C ARG A 91 2.88 8.75 -6.10
N ASN A 92 3.60 9.19 -7.11
CA ASN A 92 3.20 10.28 -8.00
C ASN A 92 1.94 9.95 -8.82
N ILE A 93 1.73 8.67 -9.15
CA ILE A 93 0.53 8.21 -9.86
C ILE A 93 -0.65 8.13 -8.90
N ALA A 94 -0.44 7.58 -7.69
CA ALA A 94 -1.47 7.51 -6.66
C ALA A 94 -1.98 8.91 -6.27
N GLU A 95 -1.10 9.89 -6.14
CA GLU A 95 -1.46 11.28 -5.86
C GLU A 95 -2.36 11.89 -6.96
N GLN A 96 -2.06 11.62 -8.24
CA GLN A 96 -2.89 12.08 -9.35
C GLN A 96 -4.25 11.37 -9.40
N LEU A 97 -4.28 10.06 -9.16
CA LEU A 97 -5.52 9.28 -9.11
C LEU A 97 -6.41 9.69 -7.92
N GLU A 98 -5.81 10.07 -6.80
CA GLU A 98 -6.53 10.61 -5.64
C GLU A 98 -7.24 11.93 -6.00
N ILE A 99 -6.57 12.83 -6.72
CA ILE A 99 -7.13 14.10 -7.20
C ILE A 99 -8.29 13.83 -8.18
N LEU A 100 -8.10 12.93 -9.14
CA LEU A 100 -9.15 12.53 -10.07
C LEU A 100 -10.36 11.94 -9.34
N LYS A 101 -10.13 10.97 -8.43
CA LYS A 101 -11.19 10.36 -7.62
C LYS A 101 -11.94 11.40 -6.81
N ARG A 102 -11.21 12.31 -6.16
CA ARG A 102 -11.81 13.38 -5.35
C ARG A 102 -12.75 14.26 -6.19
N ARG A 103 -12.37 14.59 -7.42
CA ARG A 103 -13.22 15.36 -8.32
C ARG A 103 -14.46 14.57 -8.76
N LEU A 104 -14.30 13.31 -9.13
CA LEU A 104 -15.45 12.45 -9.46
C LEU A 104 -16.39 12.26 -8.25
N THR A 105 -15.86 12.16 -7.04
CA THR A 105 -16.67 12.11 -5.81
C THR A 105 -17.48 13.39 -5.66
N TRP A 106 -16.88 14.56 -5.84
CA TRP A 106 -17.59 15.83 -5.79
C TRP A 106 -18.72 15.91 -6.82
N GLN A 107 -18.49 15.40 -8.03
CA GLN A 107 -19.52 15.36 -9.08
C GLN A 107 -20.67 14.40 -8.75
N ALA A 108 -20.42 13.34 -8.01
CA ALA A 108 -21.46 12.38 -7.58
C ALA A 108 -22.30 12.92 -6.40
N TRP A 109 -21.66 13.64 -5.47
CA TRP A 109 -22.29 14.17 -4.25
C TRP A 109 -22.95 15.52 -4.48
N THR A 110 -23.99 15.57 -5.29
CA THR A 110 -24.71 16.81 -5.58
C THR A 110 -26.04 16.88 -4.85
N GLN A 111 -26.58 18.11 -4.77
CA GLN A 111 -27.91 18.36 -4.24
C GLN A 111 -28.94 17.50 -4.99
N GLY A 112 -29.74 16.76 -4.25
CA GLY A 112 -30.75 15.86 -4.78
C GLY A 112 -30.23 14.44 -5.13
N ALA A 113 -28.93 14.23 -5.36
CA ALA A 113 -28.36 12.90 -5.45
C ALA A 113 -28.01 12.32 -4.07
N SER A 114 -27.71 13.17 -3.10
CA SER A 114 -27.46 12.79 -1.72
C SER A 114 -28.07 13.79 -0.75
N GLU A 115 -28.71 13.29 0.30
CA GLU A 115 -29.18 14.12 1.42
C GLU A 115 -28.00 14.70 2.24
N LEU A 116 -26.80 14.16 2.04
CA LEU A 116 -25.58 14.59 2.73
C LEU A 116 -24.67 15.44 1.83
N HIS A 117 -25.18 16.01 0.76
CA HIS A 117 -24.41 16.74 -0.25
C HIS A 117 -23.55 17.89 0.32
N ASP A 118 -23.96 18.52 1.43
CA ASP A 118 -23.18 19.57 2.09
C ASP A 118 -21.99 19.03 2.89
N ASN A 119 -21.96 17.72 3.16
CA ASN A 119 -20.94 17.04 3.95
C ASN A 119 -20.28 15.91 3.16
N ILE A 120 -19.71 16.26 2.00
CA ILE A 120 -19.08 15.29 1.10
C ILE A 120 -17.98 14.50 1.81
N GLN A 121 -18.08 13.17 1.80
CA GLN A 121 -17.07 12.29 2.35
C GLN A 121 -16.04 11.93 1.26
N TYR A 122 -14.89 12.58 1.32
CA TYR A 122 -13.78 12.31 0.41
C TYR A 122 -12.94 11.16 0.94
N GLU A 123 -13.30 9.97 0.54
CA GLU A 123 -12.56 8.80 0.93
C GLU A 123 -11.26 8.60 0.13
N SER A 124 -10.22 8.12 0.82
CA SER A 124 -8.94 7.84 0.18
C SER A 124 -9.07 6.84 -0.97
N LEU A 125 -8.16 6.92 -1.95
CA LEU A 125 -8.01 5.94 -3.03
C LEU A 125 -7.85 4.51 -2.48
N PHE A 126 -7.26 4.37 -1.29
CA PHE A 126 -7.00 3.10 -0.60
C PHE A 126 -8.15 2.60 0.27
N GLN A 127 -9.31 3.23 0.18
CA GLN A 127 -10.51 2.85 0.92
C GLN A 127 -10.94 1.40 0.63
N GLY A 128 -11.53 0.78 1.64
CA GLY A 128 -12.16 -0.53 1.48
C GLY A 128 -13.67 -0.39 1.39
N PHE A 129 -14.24 -1.18 0.52
CA PHE A 129 -15.67 -1.21 0.21
C PHE A 129 -16.28 -2.54 0.65
N ARG A 130 -17.57 -2.54 0.94
CA ARG A 130 -18.27 -3.77 1.32
C ARG A 130 -18.21 -4.82 0.23
N ILE A 131 -17.99 -6.06 0.64
CA ILE A 131 -18.06 -7.20 -0.27
C ILE A 131 -19.53 -7.52 -0.57
N VAL A 132 -19.83 -7.68 -1.84
CA VAL A 132 -21.14 -8.12 -2.32
C VAL A 132 -21.54 -9.45 -1.66
N GLY A 133 -22.79 -9.55 -1.22
CA GLY A 133 -23.33 -10.70 -0.51
C GLY A 133 -23.06 -10.70 1.00
N THR A 134 -22.47 -9.65 1.56
CA THR A 134 -22.34 -9.45 3.02
C THR A 134 -23.47 -8.58 3.54
N VAL A 135 -23.71 -8.64 4.85
CA VAL A 135 -24.79 -7.89 5.49
C VAL A 135 -24.35 -6.46 5.78
N THR A 136 -25.19 -5.48 5.47
CA THR A 136 -25.00 -4.06 5.81
C THR A 136 -25.23 -3.80 7.30
N LYS A 137 -24.94 -2.60 7.77
CA LYS A 137 -25.27 -2.18 9.16
C LYS A 137 -26.78 -2.21 9.43
N ALA A 138 -27.60 -1.98 8.40
CA ALA A 138 -29.06 -2.02 8.49
C ALA A 138 -29.64 -3.44 8.42
N GLY A 139 -28.82 -4.47 8.18
CA GLY A 139 -29.27 -5.85 8.08
C GLY A 139 -29.54 -6.34 6.65
N ASP A 140 -29.48 -5.45 5.66
CA ASP A 140 -29.69 -5.78 4.25
C ASP A 140 -28.49 -6.49 3.65
N ILE A 141 -28.71 -7.21 2.55
CA ILE A 141 -27.61 -7.83 1.81
C ILE A 141 -27.08 -6.87 0.76
N THR A 142 -25.79 -6.64 0.79
CA THR A 142 -25.07 -5.86 -0.25
C THR A 142 -25.20 -6.56 -1.61
N ARG A 143 -25.70 -5.83 -2.61
CA ARG A 143 -25.94 -6.32 -3.97
C ARG A 143 -25.18 -5.49 -4.99
N ALA A 144 -24.68 -6.15 -6.03
CA ALA A 144 -24.05 -5.49 -7.17
C ALA A 144 -25.01 -5.49 -8.37
N PHE A 145 -25.03 -4.38 -9.10
CA PHE A 145 -25.79 -4.21 -10.31
C PHE A 145 -24.84 -3.79 -11.43
N LYS A 146 -24.97 -4.43 -12.57
CA LYS A 146 -24.32 -3.98 -13.80
C LYS A 146 -24.98 -2.68 -14.27
N PHE A 147 -24.17 -1.72 -14.67
CA PHE A 147 -24.67 -0.51 -15.28
C PHE A 147 -24.40 -0.57 -16.79
N GLY A 148 -25.47 -0.58 -17.59
CA GLY A 148 -25.35 -0.77 -19.04
C GLY A 148 -24.51 -2.00 -19.40
N ASP A 149 -23.58 -1.82 -20.33
CA ASP A 149 -22.68 -2.87 -20.83
C ASP A 149 -21.45 -3.12 -19.94
N CYS A 150 -21.43 -2.61 -18.71
CA CYS A 150 -20.29 -2.70 -17.80
C CYS A 150 -19.00 -2.13 -18.42
N LYS A 151 -19.07 -0.93 -18.97
CA LYS A 151 -17.94 -0.29 -19.63
C LYS A 151 -16.69 -0.31 -18.75
N LYS A 152 -15.56 -0.68 -19.34
CA LYS A 152 -14.23 -0.48 -18.77
C LYS A 152 -13.65 0.83 -19.29
N TYR A 153 -12.80 1.46 -18.47
CA TYR A 153 -12.29 2.80 -18.73
C TYR A 153 -10.77 2.83 -18.87
N THR A 154 -10.31 3.63 -19.80
CA THR A 154 -8.96 4.18 -19.76
C THR A 154 -8.93 5.42 -18.88
N ILE A 155 -7.75 5.83 -18.43
CA ILE A 155 -7.60 7.10 -17.67
C ILE A 155 -7.93 8.31 -18.55
N GLU A 156 -7.63 8.25 -19.83
CA GLU A 156 -7.96 9.29 -20.80
C GLU A 156 -9.48 9.52 -20.91
N GLU A 157 -10.26 8.45 -20.88
CA GLU A 157 -11.73 8.55 -20.90
C GLU A 157 -12.26 9.16 -19.60
N LEU A 158 -11.75 8.74 -18.43
CA LEU A 158 -12.14 9.34 -17.14
C LEU A 158 -11.70 10.81 -17.07
N ASN A 159 -10.54 11.15 -17.62
CA ASN A 159 -10.06 12.53 -17.69
C ASN A 159 -10.99 13.46 -18.48
N ARG A 160 -11.76 12.95 -19.46
CA ARG A 160 -12.72 13.76 -20.23
C ARG A 160 -13.87 14.26 -19.37
N ASN A 161 -14.17 13.57 -18.28
CA ASN A 161 -15.27 13.88 -17.37
C ASN A 161 -14.87 14.83 -16.23
N VAL A 162 -13.63 15.32 -16.21
CA VAL A 162 -13.15 16.24 -15.18
C VAL A 162 -12.41 17.43 -15.78
N PRO A 163 -12.44 18.61 -15.12
CA PRO A 163 -11.65 19.77 -15.54
C PRO A 163 -10.16 19.47 -15.60
N LYS A 164 -9.42 20.24 -16.39
CA LYS A 164 -8.03 19.99 -16.74
C LYS A 164 -7.09 19.86 -15.52
N GLU A 165 -7.34 20.63 -14.48
CA GLU A 165 -6.56 20.65 -13.23
C GLU A 165 -6.67 19.36 -12.40
N TYR A 166 -7.75 18.60 -12.57
CA TYR A 166 -7.99 17.32 -11.87
C TYR A 166 -7.57 16.09 -12.68
N ARG A 167 -7.05 16.30 -13.89
CA ARG A 167 -6.69 15.20 -14.81
C ARG A 167 -5.39 14.54 -14.39
N VAL A 168 -5.35 13.23 -14.55
CA VAL A 168 -4.11 12.47 -14.47
C VAL A 168 -3.23 12.81 -15.68
N LYS A 169 -2.05 13.34 -15.44
CA LYS A 169 -1.13 13.80 -16.49
C LYS A 169 -0.29 12.68 -17.08
N SER A 170 0.13 11.72 -16.24
CA SER A 170 0.95 10.59 -16.66
C SER A 170 0.75 9.41 -15.71
N ILE A 171 0.48 8.24 -16.29
CA ILE A 171 0.41 6.95 -15.57
C ILE A 171 1.71 6.16 -15.68
N VAL A 172 2.72 6.69 -16.36
CA VAL A 172 4.02 6.05 -16.52
C VAL A 172 5.00 6.70 -15.57
N TYR A 173 5.62 5.89 -14.70
CA TYR A 173 6.75 6.33 -13.92
C TYR A 173 7.95 6.54 -14.83
N LYS A 174 8.36 7.78 -15.00
CA LYS A 174 9.60 8.15 -15.66
C LYS A 174 10.57 8.66 -14.59
N SER A 175 11.77 8.14 -14.58
CA SER A 175 12.86 8.72 -13.83
C SER A 175 13.22 10.08 -14.43
N ASP A 176 13.58 11.04 -13.60
CA ASP A 176 14.12 12.33 -14.05
C ASP A 176 15.55 12.18 -14.63
N LEU A 177 16.15 11.00 -14.45
CA LEU A 177 17.47 10.66 -14.95
C LEU A 177 17.37 9.71 -16.14
N THR A 178 18.15 9.98 -17.16
CA THR A 178 18.42 9.00 -18.23
C THR A 178 19.22 7.82 -17.65
N LEU A 179 19.25 6.70 -18.38
CA LEU A 179 20.02 5.53 -17.93
C LEU A 179 21.53 5.82 -17.85
N SER A 180 22.04 6.70 -18.73
CA SER A 180 23.43 7.15 -18.73
C SER A 180 23.75 7.96 -17.49
N GLU A 181 22.94 8.97 -17.16
CA GLU A 181 23.09 9.77 -15.96
C GLU A 181 22.93 8.94 -14.67
N ALA A 182 22.02 7.96 -14.70
CA ALA A 182 21.85 7.03 -13.58
C ALA A 182 23.07 6.12 -13.38
N LYS A 183 23.77 5.72 -14.46
CA LYS A 183 25.01 4.95 -14.43
C LYS A 183 26.14 5.75 -13.75
N GLU A 184 26.27 7.02 -14.11
CA GLU A 184 27.30 7.91 -13.52
C GLU A 184 27.00 8.22 -12.05
N LYS A 185 25.74 8.57 -11.76
CA LYS A 185 25.32 9.01 -10.41
C LYS A 185 25.18 7.86 -9.41
N TYR A 186 24.82 6.66 -9.89
CA TYR A 186 24.55 5.47 -9.08
C TYR A 186 25.19 4.21 -9.69
N PRO A 187 26.53 4.13 -9.83
CA PRO A 187 27.22 3.04 -10.53
C PRO A 187 26.93 1.67 -9.91
N GLU A 188 26.88 1.56 -8.56
CA GLU A 188 26.54 0.31 -7.90
C GLU A 188 25.10 -0.16 -8.19
N TRP A 189 24.15 0.78 -8.22
CA TRP A 189 22.77 0.47 -8.61
C TRP A 189 22.72 -0.04 -10.05
N TYR A 190 23.42 0.64 -10.98
CA TYR A 190 23.45 0.28 -12.38
C TYR A 190 24.04 -1.13 -12.56
N GLN A 191 25.17 -1.39 -11.92
CA GLN A 191 25.81 -2.72 -11.96
C GLN A 191 24.84 -3.81 -11.48
N LYS A 192 24.30 -3.67 -10.29
CA LYS A 192 23.41 -4.68 -9.67
C LYS A 192 22.09 -4.86 -10.42
N ARG A 193 21.48 -3.77 -10.92
CA ARG A 193 20.12 -3.81 -11.48
C ARG A 193 20.07 -4.00 -12.98
N ILE A 194 21.00 -3.42 -13.70
CA ILE A 194 21.02 -3.42 -15.16
C ILE A 194 21.96 -4.50 -15.69
N VAL A 195 23.18 -4.58 -15.17
CA VAL A 195 24.18 -5.55 -15.63
C VAL A 195 23.89 -6.94 -15.05
N GLU A 196 23.83 -7.06 -13.71
CA GLU A 196 23.64 -8.32 -13.01
C GLU A 196 22.18 -8.77 -12.93
N LYS A 197 21.21 -7.91 -13.33
CA LYS A 197 19.77 -8.18 -13.32
C LYS A 197 19.23 -8.69 -11.98
N GLN A 198 19.84 -8.29 -10.86
CA GLN A 198 19.38 -8.67 -9.52
C GLN A 198 17.94 -8.27 -9.30
N LYS A 199 17.13 -9.14 -8.72
CA LYS A 199 15.72 -8.86 -8.41
C LYS A 199 15.61 -7.70 -7.44
N LYS A 200 14.58 -6.85 -7.63
CA LYS A 200 14.29 -5.74 -6.72
C LYS A 200 14.01 -6.28 -5.31
N GLY A 201 14.75 -5.79 -4.32
CA GLY A 201 14.62 -6.24 -2.93
C GLY A 201 15.79 -7.10 -2.42
N THR A 202 16.64 -7.62 -3.30
CA THR A 202 17.90 -8.29 -2.90
C THR A 202 18.96 -7.21 -2.65
N TRP A 203 19.05 -6.72 -1.43
CA TRP A 203 20.12 -5.82 -1.00
C TRP A 203 21.25 -6.64 -0.40
N THR A 204 22.44 -6.55 -0.96
CA THR A 204 23.65 -6.95 -0.25
C THR A 204 24.08 -5.79 0.64
N CYS A 205 24.21 -6.06 1.92
CA CYS A 205 24.75 -5.11 2.89
C CYS A 205 26.25 -5.42 3.07
N HIS A 206 27.02 -4.43 3.55
CA HIS A 206 28.42 -4.66 3.91
C HIS A 206 28.51 -5.41 5.25
N ARG A 207 29.53 -6.26 5.39
CA ARG A 207 29.87 -6.96 6.64
C ARG A 207 29.78 -6.07 7.87
N GLY A 208 30.12 -4.79 7.74
CA GLY A 208 30.04 -3.81 8.83
C GLY A 208 28.67 -3.70 9.51
N LEU A 209 27.55 -4.01 8.82
CA LEU A 209 26.24 -4.06 9.45
C LEU A 209 26.12 -5.28 10.38
N TYR A 210 26.63 -6.43 9.97
CA TYR A 210 26.64 -7.65 10.76
C TYR A 210 27.49 -7.49 12.01
N ASP A 211 28.73 -7.02 11.87
CA ASP A 211 29.64 -6.78 12.99
C ASP A 211 29.12 -5.69 13.95
N TRP A 212 28.46 -4.67 13.40
CA TRP A 212 27.81 -3.63 14.20
C TRP A 212 26.66 -4.23 15.04
N TRP A 213 25.89 -5.15 14.49
CA TRP A 213 24.78 -5.75 15.23
C TRP A 213 25.27 -6.70 16.34
N ILE A 214 26.35 -7.44 16.14
CA ILE A 214 27.02 -8.22 17.21
C ILE A 214 27.41 -7.31 18.37
N ARG A 215 28.01 -6.14 18.08
CA ARG A 215 28.35 -5.17 19.14
C ARG A 215 27.09 -4.67 19.85
N LYS A 216 26.02 -4.36 19.11
CA LYS A 216 24.76 -3.92 19.69
C LYS A 216 24.12 -4.97 20.58
N ILE A 217 24.21 -6.25 20.25
CA ILE A 217 23.75 -7.35 21.10
C ILE A 217 24.53 -7.33 22.43
N ARG A 218 25.86 -7.21 22.36
CA ARG A 218 26.71 -7.16 23.56
C ARG A 218 26.45 -5.94 24.43
N ASP A 219 26.13 -4.82 23.83
CA ASP A 219 25.84 -3.56 24.54
C ASP A 219 24.46 -3.55 25.19
N GLY A 220 23.45 -4.13 24.54
CA GLY A 220 22.05 -3.85 24.87
C GLY A 220 21.08 -5.04 24.93
N ALA A 221 21.53 -6.29 24.76
CA ALA A 221 20.60 -7.43 24.84
C ALA A 221 20.05 -7.61 26.28
N THR A 222 18.72 -7.76 26.39
CA THR A 222 18.00 -7.93 27.66
C THR A 222 17.26 -9.27 27.69
N GLN A 223 16.90 -9.72 28.91
CA GLN A 223 16.07 -10.90 29.10
C GLN A 223 14.74 -10.76 28.32
N GLY A 224 14.25 -11.86 27.75
CA GLY A 224 13.03 -11.88 26.95
C GLY A 224 13.20 -11.44 25.49
N HIS A 225 14.30 -10.76 25.16
CA HIS A 225 14.56 -10.24 23.80
C HIS A 225 15.69 -10.94 23.05
N ARG A 226 16.46 -11.82 23.72
CA ARG A 226 17.66 -12.49 23.20
C ARG A 226 17.42 -13.28 21.92
N TYR A 227 16.33 -14.02 21.84
CA TYR A 227 15.92 -14.75 20.64
C TYR A 227 15.82 -13.83 19.43
N TRP A 228 15.17 -12.67 19.60
CA TRP A 228 15.00 -11.68 18.51
C TRP A 228 16.32 -11.01 18.12
N CYS A 229 17.27 -10.91 19.05
CA CYS A 229 18.61 -10.42 18.77
C CYS A 229 19.35 -11.36 17.81
N ILE A 230 19.33 -12.66 18.07
CA ILE A 230 19.96 -13.69 17.21
C ILE A 230 19.20 -13.83 15.88
N LEU A 231 17.87 -13.80 15.89
CA LEU A 231 17.07 -13.82 14.67
C LEU A 231 17.41 -12.64 13.75
N THR A 232 17.58 -11.45 14.31
CA THR A 232 17.99 -10.26 13.55
C THR A 232 19.42 -10.42 13.02
N LEU A 233 20.33 -11.03 13.81
CA LEU A 233 21.70 -11.34 13.39
C LEU A 233 21.70 -12.28 12.19
N ALA A 234 20.90 -13.35 12.21
CA ALA A 234 20.76 -14.29 11.10
C ALA A 234 20.26 -13.60 9.82
N SER A 235 19.28 -12.73 9.94
CA SER A 235 18.78 -11.91 8.84
C SER A 235 19.85 -10.97 8.25
N TYR A 236 20.68 -10.38 9.10
CA TYR A 236 21.80 -9.53 8.66
C TYR A 236 22.94 -10.35 8.06
N ALA A 237 23.25 -11.53 8.62
CA ALA A 237 24.23 -12.43 8.07
C ALA A 237 23.90 -12.79 6.61
N LYS A 238 22.66 -13.22 6.34
CA LYS A 238 22.20 -13.53 4.98
C LYS A 238 22.34 -12.36 4.02
N LYS A 239 21.99 -11.14 4.48
CA LYS A 239 22.11 -9.92 3.68
C LYS A 239 23.53 -9.46 3.42
N CYS A 240 24.42 -9.70 4.37
CA CYS A 240 25.82 -9.30 4.27
C CYS A 240 26.69 -10.36 3.56
N GLY A 241 26.11 -11.50 3.20
CA GLY A 241 26.85 -12.61 2.58
C GLY A 241 27.78 -13.33 3.55
N ILE A 242 27.47 -13.29 4.86
CA ILE A 242 28.17 -14.08 5.89
C ILE A 242 27.76 -15.54 5.72
N SER A 243 28.71 -16.47 5.82
CA SER A 243 28.41 -17.90 5.72
C SER A 243 27.56 -18.39 6.90
N TYR A 244 26.81 -19.46 6.69
CA TYR A 244 26.01 -20.05 7.76
C TYR A 244 26.90 -20.56 8.90
N ASP A 245 28.07 -21.16 8.60
CA ASP A 245 28.99 -21.69 9.59
C ASP A 245 29.58 -20.57 10.47
N GLU A 246 29.95 -19.45 9.88
CA GLU A 246 30.40 -18.27 10.61
C GLU A 246 29.28 -17.71 11.51
N LEU A 247 28.06 -17.61 11.00
CA LEU A 247 26.90 -17.18 11.77
C LEU A 247 26.63 -18.09 12.97
N VAL A 248 26.69 -19.43 12.77
CA VAL A 248 26.53 -20.42 13.86
C VAL A 248 27.60 -20.21 14.90
N SER A 249 28.88 -20.12 14.49
CA SER A 249 30.00 -19.92 15.42
C SER A 249 29.86 -18.65 16.23
N ASP A 250 29.56 -17.54 15.57
CA ASP A 250 29.38 -16.24 16.24
C ASP A 250 28.17 -16.24 17.18
N SER A 251 27.07 -16.89 16.79
CA SER A 251 25.85 -16.96 17.59
C SER A 251 26.04 -17.82 18.83
N ILE A 252 26.75 -18.97 18.71
CA ILE A 252 27.12 -19.81 19.85
C ILE A 252 28.07 -19.06 20.79
N GLY A 253 29.05 -18.32 20.21
CA GLY A 253 29.98 -17.49 21.00
C GLY A 253 29.33 -16.34 21.76
N LEU A 254 28.06 -16.04 21.50
CA LEU A 254 27.26 -15.05 22.26
C LEU A 254 26.51 -15.70 23.44
N ILE A 255 26.37 -17.02 23.52
CA ILE A 255 25.53 -17.70 24.53
C ILE A 255 25.98 -17.35 25.96
N ASP A 256 27.27 -17.46 26.26
CA ASP A 256 27.78 -17.15 27.60
C ASP A 256 27.45 -15.73 28.04
N PHE A 257 27.62 -14.79 27.11
CA PHE A 257 27.24 -13.39 27.33
C PHE A 257 25.74 -13.24 27.55
N LEU A 258 24.92 -13.86 26.69
CA LEU A 258 23.47 -13.79 26.79
C LEU A 258 22.93 -14.42 28.09
N ASN A 259 23.61 -15.43 28.61
CA ASN A 259 23.28 -16.06 29.89
C ASN A 259 23.58 -15.16 31.11
N THR A 260 24.47 -14.16 30.96
CA THR A 260 24.64 -13.15 32.03
C THR A 260 23.47 -12.18 32.14
N ARG A 261 22.52 -12.20 31.19
CA ARG A 261 21.41 -11.27 31.06
C ARG A 261 20.04 -11.85 31.42
N GLY A 262 20.00 -13.03 32.04
CA GLY A 262 18.76 -13.69 32.49
C GLY A 262 18.85 -15.20 32.51
N ASP A 263 17.71 -15.88 32.34
CA ASP A 263 17.61 -17.35 32.35
C ASP A 263 18.52 -18.02 31.31
N ALA A 264 18.69 -19.34 31.38
CA ALA A 264 19.48 -20.09 30.42
C ALA A 264 18.97 -19.89 28.99
N PHE A 265 19.84 -19.37 28.13
CA PHE A 265 19.64 -19.29 26.69
C PHE A 265 20.50 -20.37 26.03
N THR A 266 19.84 -21.30 25.38
CA THR A 266 20.46 -22.57 24.95
C THR A 266 20.89 -22.55 23.49
N ILE A 267 21.68 -23.56 23.09
CA ILE A 267 22.01 -23.79 21.69
C ILE A 267 20.72 -24.00 20.86
N ASP A 268 19.71 -24.69 21.41
CA ASP A 268 18.44 -24.90 20.71
C ASP A 268 17.70 -23.59 20.44
N ASP A 269 17.78 -22.63 21.35
CA ASP A 269 17.19 -21.30 21.15
C ASP A 269 17.93 -20.54 20.02
N VAL A 270 19.26 -20.65 20.01
CA VAL A 270 20.07 -20.12 18.90
C VAL A 270 19.66 -20.76 17.59
N MET A 271 19.63 -22.08 17.50
CA MET A 271 19.34 -22.79 16.24
C MET A 271 17.95 -22.47 15.72
N LYS A 272 16.95 -22.33 16.58
CA LYS A 272 15.62 -21.85 16.19
C LYS A 272 15.65 -20.42 15.63
N ALA A 273 16.43 -19.54 16.22
CA ALA A 273 16.55 -18.16 15.72
C ALA A 273 17.29 -18.09 14.36
N LEU A 274 18.20 -19.04 14.09
CA LEU A 274 18.93 -19.11 12.83
C LEU A 274 18.06 -19.55 11.63
N GLU A 275 16.82 -20.01 11.83
CA GLU A 275 15.86 -20.23 10.74
C GLU A 275 15.64 -18.96 9.90
N ALA A 276 15.92 -17.79 10.45
CA ALA A 276 15.88 -16.51 9.72
C ALA A 276 17.01 -16.33 8.69
N TYR A 277 18.00 -17.23 8.64
CA TYR A 277 19.01 -17.26 7.59
C TYR A 277 18.42 -17.84 6.30
N ASN A 278 17.52 -17.10 5.66
CA ASN A 278 16.74 -17.53 4.51
C ASN A 278 16.66 -16.39 3.47
N ASP A 279 16.67 -16.73 2.18
CA ASP A 279 16.56 -15.77 1.07
C ASP A 279 15.20 -15.08 1.01
N GLU A 280 14.17 -15.70 1.54
CA GLU A 280 12.81 -15.14 1.61
C GLU A 280 12.62 -14.19 2.80
N TYR A 281 13.56 -14.16 3.73
CA TYR A 281 13.42 -13.40 4.98
C TYR A 281 13.62 -11.90 4.72
N ILE A 282 12.53 -11.15 4.89
CA ILE A 282 12.53 -9.70 4.71
C ILE A 282 12.97 -9.04 6.02
N THR A 283 13.97 -8.14 5.96
CA THR A 283 14.35 -7.33 7.11
C THR A 283 13.19 -6.49 7.58
N TYR A 284 12.98 -6.49 8.87
CA TYR A 284 11.98 -5.66 9.53
C TYR A 284 12.37 -4.18 9.50
N PRO A 285 11.40 -3.25 9.53
CA PRO A 285 11.65 -1.84 9.80
C PRO A 285 12.38 -1.67 11.15
N ILE A 286 13.20 -0.61 11.27
CA ILE A 286 13.97 -0.33 12.50
C ILE A 286 13.07 -0.32 13.73
N ASP A 287 11.87 0.29 13.66
CA ASP A 287 10.94 0.31 14.79
C ASP A 287 10.51 -1.09 15.23
N THR A 288 10.37 -2.02 14.29
CA THR A 288 10.04 -3.41 14.61
C THR A 288 11.24 -4.13 15.24
N ILE A 289 12.45 -3.86 14.77
CA ILE A 289 13.67 -4.42 15.38
C ILE A 289 13.81 -3.91 16.81
N VAL A 290 13.71 -2.60 17.03
CA VAL A 290 13.76 -1.98 18.36
C VAL A 290 12.70 -2.59 19.28
N ALA A 291 11.44 -2.69 18.85
CA ALA A 291 10.35 -3.24 19.65
C ALA A 291 10.57 -4.72 20.03
N ARG A 292 11.23 -5.51 19.17
CA ARG A 292 11.48 -6.94 19.41
C ARG A 292 12.74 -7.22 20.22
N THR A 293 13.78 -6.40 20.02
CA THR A 293 15.11 -6.63 20.62
C THR A 293 15.37 -5.77 21.84
N ASP A 294 14.56 -4.75 22.06
CA ASP A 294 14.74 -3.66 23.05
C ASP A 294 16.08 -2.91 22.90
N ILE A 295 16.77 -3.13 21.79
CA ILE A 295 18.04 -2.44 21.48
C ILE A 295 17.72 -1.13 20.78
N LYS A 296 18.12 -0.01 21.40
CA LYS A 296 17.92 1.33 20.80
C LYS A 296 18.78 1.52 19.55
N ILE A 297 18.12 1.89 18.46
CA ILE A 297 18.76 2.21 17.17
C ILE A 297 18.33 3.60 16.75
N GLU A 298 19.31 4.48 16.57
CA GLU A 298 19.07 5.81 16.02
C GLU A 298 18.79 5.74 14.54
N LYS A 299 17.70 6.38 14.12
CA LYS A 299 17.33 6.45 12.70
C LYS A 299 18.09 7.58 12.02
N ASN A 300 18.98 7.23 11.11
CA ASN A 300 19.69 8.19 10.29
C ASN A 300 18.78 8.79 9.20
N LYS A 301 19.03 10.06 8.88
CA LYS A 301 18.44 10.67 7.68
C LYS A 301 19.30 10.33 6.47
N ARG A 302 18.71 9.69 5.46
CA ARG A 302 19.34 9.47 4.17
C ARG A 302 18.54 10.19 3.09
N ASN A 303 19.18 11.06 2.32
CA ASN A 303 18.54 11.88 1.27
C ASN A 303 17.30 12.65 1.79
N GLY A 304 17.41 13.27 2.98
CA GLY A 304 16.31 14.02 3.59
C GLY A 304 15.15 13.19 4.16
N ARG A 305 15.22 11.86 4.07
CA ARG A 305 14.21 10.94 4.60
C ARG A 305 14.75 10.17 5.80
N LYS A 306 13.95 10.05 6.86
CA LYS A 306 14.27 9.14 7.97
C LYS A 306 14.25 7.68 7.47
N GLN A 307 15.18 6.86 7.96
CA GLN A 307 15.11 5.41 7.80
C GLN A 307 13.79 4.89 8.38
N LYS A 308 13.20 3.93 7.69
CA LYS A 308 11.98 3.25 8.17
C LYS A 308 12.30 2.22 9.22
#